data_648e7677958c508529dc0c91273059a1
#
_entry.id   648e7677958c508529dc0c91273059a1
#
_cell.length_a   1.000
_cell.length_b   1.000
_cell.length_c   1.000
_cell.angle_alpha   90.00
_cell.angle_beta   90.00
_cell.angle_gamma   90.00
#
_symmetry.space_group_name_H-M   'P 1'
#
loop_
_entity.id
_entity.type
_entity.pdbx_description
1 polymer ?
#
loop_
_entity_poly.entity_id
_entity_poly.type
_entity_poly.pdbx_seq_one_letter_code
_entity_poly.pdbx_strand_id
1 'polypeptide(L)'
;MIQAPNPGATLGDSRYSPEPEDSAKFTGERDRLYTMFAGAYAAALRIFPVWRRWIGRAIPHVEGRRVLEISFGTGHLLAQYAGRFETHGVDYNLRMAQIARRELRRAGVKSSLVQGSVEHLPYPDESFDSIVNTMAFPGYPDGVAALSEIRRVLRSDGRLILIDVNYPSDGNWFGRGLAEFWKSSGDVLRDMGQLFDQLAFDYTQEEIGGRGSVHLFVARKKGNA
;
A
#
# COMPACT_ATOMS: atom_id res chain seq x y z
N MET A 1 -6.08 -12.95 -17.08
CA MET A 1 -5.64 -14.33 -16.76
C MET A 1 -4.99 -14.25 -15.39
N ILE A 2 -5.58 -14.86 -14.36
CA ILE A 2 -5.09 -14.83 -12.99
C ILE A 2 -3.95 -15.86 -12.93
N GLN A 3 -2.72 -15.38 -12.75
CA GLN A 3 -1.55 -16.25 -12.69
C GLN A 3 -1.34 -16.73 -11.24
N ALA A 4 -1.16 -18.04 -11.05
CA ALA A 4 -0.78 -18.61 -9.77
C ALA A 4 0.61 -18.13 -9.37
N PRO A 5 0.94 -18.05 -8.05
CA PRO A 5 2.23 -17.56 -7.58
C PRO A 5 3.38 -18.40 -8.14
N ASN A 6 4.47 -17.72 -8.49
CA ASN A 6 5.70 -18.35 -8.96
C ASN A 6 6.45 -18.99 -7.77
N PRO A 7 6.66 -20.31 -7.71
CA PRO A 7 7.26 -21.00 -6.55
C PRO A 7 8.79 -20.90 -6.44
N GLY A 8 9.43 -19.92 -7.10
CA GLY A 8 10.90 -19.93 -7.32
C GLY A 8 11.75 -18.85 -6.67
N ALA A 9 11.23 -17.99 -5.79
CA ALA A 9 12.05 -16.94 -5.17
C ALA A 9 12.78 -17.47 -3.92
N THR A 10 14.07 -17.72 -4.04
CA THR A 10 14.95 -18.06 -2.91
C THR A 10 15.29 -16.83 -2.07
N LEU A 11 15.43 -17.02 -0.75
CA LEU A 11 15.99 -16.03 0.20
C LEU A 11 17.30 -15.45 -0.38
N GLY A 12 17.30 -14.13 -0.67
CA GLY A 12 18.48 -13.43 -1.16
C GLY A 12 18.47 -13.03 -2.63
N ASP A 13 17.33 -12.92 -3.28
CA ASP A 13 17.27 -12.35 -4.64
C ASP A 13 17.79 -10.90 -4.60
N SER A 14 18.95 -10.68 -5.23
CA SER A 14 19.66 -9.39 -5.26
C SER A 14 18.87 -8.24 -5.93
N ARG A 15 17.75 -8.55 -6.56
CA ARG A 15 16.83 -7.54 -7.12
C ARG A 15 16.17 -6.73 -6.02
N TYR A 16 15.80 -7.37 -4.92
CA TYR A 16 15.09 -6.71 -3.82
C TYR A 16 16.03 -5.94 -2.90
N SER A 17 15.50 -4.96 -2.20
CA SER A 17 16.25 -4.11 -1.29
C SER A 17 16.44 -4.80 0.07
N PRO A 18 17.58 -4.61 0.74
CA PRO A 18 17.67 -4.94 2.15
C PRO A 18 16.77 -4.01 2.99
N GLU A 19 16.33 -4.47 4.15
CA GLU A 19 15.64 -3.61 5.11
C GLU A 19 16.57 -2.50 5.61
N PRO A 20 16.06 -1.29 5.90
CA PRO A 20 16.86 -0.21 6.44
C PRO A 20 17.48 -0.57 7.80
N GLU A 21 18.75 -0.28 7.99
CA GLU A 21 19.45 -0.52 9.27
C GLU A 21 18.91 0.34 10.42
N ASP A 22 18.44 1.55 10.13
CA ASP A 22 17.86 2.50 11.09
C ASP A 22 16.47 2.92 10.63
N SER A 23 15.46 2.22 11.16
CA SER A 23 14.06 2.46 10.88
C SER A 23 13.59 3.87 11.25
N ALA A 24 14.10 4.43 12.35
CA ALA A 24 13.70 5.76 12.82
C ALA A 24 14.25 6.86 11.90
N LYS A 25 15.51 6.74 11.48
CA LYS A 25 16.13 7.63 10.50
C LYS A 25 15.40 7.57 9.17
N PHE A 26 15.16 6.37 8.65
CA PHE A 26 14.46 6.14 7.38
C PHE A 26 13.07 6.80 7.41
N THR A 27 12.27 6.54 8.45
CA THR A 27 10.94 7.14 8.62
C THR A 27 11.01 8.66 8.70
N GLY A 28 11.97 9.21 9.46
CA GLY A 28 12.13 10.65 9.59
C GLY A 28 12.51 11.36 8.29
N GLU A 29 13.36 10.75 7.46
CA GLU A 29 13.72 11.27 6.14
C GLU A 29 12.52 11.27 5.20
N ARG A 30 11.75 10.18 5.19
CA ARG A 30 10.51 10.06 4.39
C ARG A 30 9.46 11.07 4.83
N ASP A 31 9.22 11.22 6.13
CA ASP A 31 8.26 12.19 6.65
C ASP A 31 8.61 13.63 6.25
N ARG A 32 9.89 14.00 6.34
CA ARG A 32 10.37 15.32 5.89
C ARG A 32 10.15 15.51 4.40
N LEU A 33 10.47 14.51 3.57
CA LEU A 33 10.28 14.55 2.12
C LEU A 33 8.81 14.77 1.77
N TYR A 34 7.92 13.93 2.32
CA TYR A 34 6.48 14.05 2.09
C TYR A 34 5.91 15.35 2.62
N THR A 35 6.38 15.85 3.77
CA THR A 35 5.95 17.15 4.31
C THR A 35 6.35 18.30 3.38
N MET A 36 7.58 18.29 2.88
CA MET A 36 8.10 19.31 1.97
C MET A 36 7.35 19.33 0.64
N PHE A 37 7.09 18.16 0.08
CA PHE A 37 6.51 18.03 -1.27
C PHE A 37 5.01 17.73 -1.28
N ALA A 38 4.32 17.71 -0.13
CA ALA A 38 2.90 17.36 -0.03
C ALA A 38 1.99 18.14 -0.99
N GLY A 39 2.23 19.43 -1.16
CA GLY A 39 1.47 20.28 -2.08
C GLY A 39 1.74 19.95 -3.55
N ALA A 40 3.01 19.77 -3.91
CA ALA A 40 3.42 19.36 -5.26
C ALA A 40 2.92 17.96 -5.61
N TYR A 41 3.01 17.03 -4.67
CA TYR A 41 2.47 15.68 -4.80
C TYR A 41 0.95 15.68 -5.03
N ALA A 42 0.20 16.46 -4.23
CA ALA A 42 -1.24 16.61 -4.42
C ALA A 42 -1.60 17.20 -5.79
N ALA A 43 -0.80 18.17 -6.30
CA ALA A 43 -0.97 18.72 -7.63
C ALA A 43 -0.62 17.69 -8.71
N ALA A 44 0.47 16.96 -8.55
CA ALA A 44 0.90 15.92 -9.48
C ALA A 44 -0.16 14.82 -9.64
N LEU A 45 -0.75 14.35 -8.55
CA LEU A 45 -1.85 13.38 -8.59
C LEU A 45 -3.05 13.87 -9.41
N ARG A 46 -3.30 15.20 -9.44
CA ARG A 46 -4.38 15.77 -10.25
C ARG A 46 -4.02 15.85 -11.74
N ILE A 47 -2.73 16.06 -12.04
CA ILE A 47 -2.22 16.27 -13.41
C ILE A 47 -1.90 14.94 -14.10
N PHE A 48 -1.43 13.93 -13.35
CA PHE A 48 -1.03 12.64 -13.91
C PHE A 48 -2.16 11.59 -13.79
N PRO A 49 -3.02 11.44 -14.82
CA PRO A 49 -4.17 10.53 -14.77
C PRO A 49 -3.78 9.06 -14.66
N VAL A 50 -2.57 8.69 -15.11
CA VAL A 50 -2.08 7.32 -15.09
C VAL A 50 -1.96 6.78 -13.66
N TRP A 51 -1.43 7.59 -12.73
CA TRP A 51 -1.30 7.23 -11.32
C TRP A 51 -2.68 6.99 -10.67
N ARG A 52 -3.61 7.91 -10.92
CA ARG A 52 -4.99 7.80 -10.43
C ARG A 52 -5.68 6.54 -10.97
N ARG A 53 -5.41 6.19 -12.23
CA ARG A 53 -5.93 4.97 -12.84
C ARG A 53 -5.40 3.72 -12.15
N TRP A 54 -4.11 3.68 -11.80
CA TRP A 54 -3.52 2.54 -11.10
C TRP A 54 -4.12 2.36 -9.72
N ILE A 55 -4.07 3.39 -8.86
CA ILE A 55 -4.61 3.27 -7.50
C ILE A 55 -6.13 3.02 -7.48
N GLY A 56 -6.87 3.55 -8.45
CA GLY A 56 -8.31 3.33 -8.61
C GLY A 56 -8.67 1.86 -8.87
N ARG A 57 -7.73 1.04 -9.34
CA ARG A 57 -7.92 -0.41 -9.50
C ARG A 57 -8.15 -1.13 -8.16
N ALA A 58 -7.85 -0.52 -7.04
CA ALA A 58 -8.17 -1.06 -5.72
C ALA A 58 -9.69 -1.07 -5.44
N ILE A 59 -10.43 -0.07 -5.92
CA ILE A 59 -11.83 0.18 -5.54
C ILE A 59 -12.77 -1.01 -5.79
N PRO A 60 -12.72 -1.71 -6.95
CA PRO A 60 -13.59 -2.86 -7.20
C PRO A 60 -13.40 -4.04 -6.25
N HIS A 61 -12.26 -4.09 -5.54
CA HIS A 61 -11.92 -5.18 -4.62
C HIS A 61 -12.32 -4.87 -3.17
N VAL A 62 -12.74 -3.62 -2.88
CA VAL A 62 -13.17 -3.23 -1.53
C VAL A 62 -14.55 -3.81 -1.23
N GLU A 63 -14.64 -4.58 -0.16
CA GLU A 63 -15.86 -5.27 0.28
C GLU A 63 -16.07 -5.14 1.80
N GLY A 64 -17.24 -5.58 2.25
CA GLY A 64 -17.63 -5.57 3.65
C GLY A 64 -18.15 -4.22 4.12
N ARG A 65 -18.14 -3.99 5.43
CA ARG A 65 -18.66 -2.77 6.04
C ARG A 65 -17.58 -1.81 6.48
N ARG A 66 -16.53 -2.32 7.18
CA ARG A 66 -15.46 -1.51 7.77
C ARG A 66 -14.19 -1.61 6.94
N VAL A 67 -13.73 -0.46 6.47
CA VAL A 67 -12.59 -0.36 5.56
C VAL A 67 -11.52 0.54 6.17
N LEU A 68 -10.26 0.09 6.17
CA LEU A 68 -9.09 0.87 6.55
C LEU A 68 -8.26 1.19 5.30
N GLU A 69 -7.94 2.46 5.08
CA GLU A 69 -6.89 2.87 4.13
C GLU A 69 -5.63 3.24 4.90
N ILE A 70 -4.53 2.54 4.63
CA ILE A 70 -3.24 2.78 5.25
C ILE A 70 -2.39 3.62 4.31
N SER A 71 -1.69 4.64 4.89
CA SER A 71 -0.91 5.63 4.13
C SER A 71 -1.76 6.30 3.05
N PHE A 72 -2.93 6.80 3.49
CA PHE A 72 -3.92 7.41 2.61
C PHE A 72 -3.43 8.68 1.88
N GLY A 73 -2.28 9.22 2.26
CA GLY A 73 -1.67 10.38 1.63
C GLY A 73 -2.62 11.59 1.59
N THR A 74 -2.90 12.09 0.39
CA THR A 74 -3.82 13.21 0.20
C THR A 74 -5.30 12.87 0.33
N GLY A 75 -5.64 11.58 0.57
CA GLY A 75 -7.03 11.11 0.69
C GLY A 75 -7.77 11.02 -0.64
N HIS A 76 -7.05 11.12 -1.77
CA HIS A 76 -7.68 11.13 -3.09
C HIS A 76 -8.44 9.83 -3.40
N LEU A 77 -7.85 8.68 -3.08
CA LEU A 77 -8.50 7.38 -3.28
C LEU A 77 -9.64 7.19 -2.27
N LEU A 78 -9.37 7.46 -1.00
CA LEU A 78 -10.35 7.36 0.09
C LEU A 78 -11.62 8.16 -0.21
N ALA A 79 -11.51 9.37 -0.73
CA ALA A 79 -12.64 10.23 -1.08
C ALA A 79 -13.58 9.63 -2.14
N GLN A 80 -13.09 8.69 -2.97
CA GLN A 80 -13.89 8.09 -4.03
C GLN A 80 -14.83 6.99 -3.52
N TYR A 81 -14.49 6.33 -2.41
CA TYR A 81 -15.30 5.22 -1.89
C TYR A 81 -15.81 5.41 -0.46
N ALA A 82 -15.30 6.41 0.29
CA ALA A 82 -15.66 6.62 1.70
C ALA A 82 -17.18 6.76 1.96
N GLY A 83 -17.95 7.24 0.99
CA GLY A 83 -19.40 7.36 1.13
C GLY A 83 -20.16 6.02 1.10
N ARG A 84 -19.49 4.91 0.77
CA ARG A 84 -20.10 3.58 0.65
C ARG A 84 -19.83 2.65 1.85
N PHE A 85 -18.86 3.01 2.69
CA PHE A 85 -18.35 2.17 3.77
C PHE A 85 -18.14 2.97 5.06
N GLU A 86 -18.05 2.28 6.19
CA GLU A 86 -17.50 2.83 7.42
C GLU A 86 -15.97 2.89 7.29
N THR A 87 -15.46 4.06 6.88
CA THR A 87 -14.06 4.19 6.51
C THR A 87 -13.20 4.80 7.61
N HIS A 88 -12.02 4.23 7.76
CA HIS A 88 -10.93 4.68 8.62
C HIS A 88 -9.68 4.90 7.77
N GLY A 89 -8.80 5.79 8.21
CA GLY A 89 -7.52 6.01 7.56
C GLY A 89 -6.41 6.21 8.58
N VAL A 90 -5.24 5.62 8.33
CA VAL A 90 -4.01 5.85 9.09
C VAL A 90 -2.94 6.36 8.14
N ASP A 91 -2.28 7.45 8.52
CA ASP A 91 -1.11 7.98 7.81
C ASP A 91 -0.11 8.53 8.82
N TYR A 92 1.17 8.31 8.59
CA TYR A 92 2.23 8.80 9.46
C TYR A 92 2.38 10.32 9.37
N ASN A 93 2.16 10.89 8.17
CA ASN A 93 2.42 12.29 7.88
C ASN A 93 1.22 13.19 8.23
N LEU A 94 1.40 14.07 9.22
CA LEU A 94 0.37 15.00 9.66
C LEU A 94 -0.09 15.96 8.54
N ARG A 95 0.82 16.38 7.66
CA ARG A 95 0.50 17.30 6.56
C ARG A 95 -0.41 16.63 5.55
N MET A 96 -0.16 15.36 5.22
CA MET A 96 -1.03 14.55 4.37
C MET A 96 -2.42 14.41 4.99
N ALA A 97 -2.51 14.10 6.28
CA ALA A 97 -3.79 14.02 6.99
C ALA A 97 -4.60 15.32 6.94
N GLN A 98 -3.94 16.49 7.03
CA GLN A 98 -4.60 17.79 6.88
C GLN A 98 -5.16 18.01 5.47
N ILE A 99 -4.41 17.59 4.43
CA ILE A 99 -4.86 17.66 3.03
C ILE A 99 -6.04 16.72 2.82
N ALA A 100 -5.95 15.48 3.29
CA ALA A 100 -7.00 14.47 3.18
C ALA A 100 -8.32 14.92 3.82
N ARG A 101 -8.27 15.51 5.02
CA ARG A 101 -9.46 16.08 5.67
C ARG A 101 -10.14 17.15 4.83
N ARG A 102 -9.38 17.95 4.06
CA ARG A 102 -9.96 18.96 3.14
C ARG A 102 -10.56 18.30 1.92
N GLU A 103 -9.90 17.27 1.38
CA GLU A 103 -10.39 16.54 0.20
C GLU A 103 -11.70 15.79 0.52
N LEU A 104 -11.77 15.09 1.65
CA LEU A 104 -13.00 14.42 2.11
C LEU A 104 -14.15 15.41 2.32
N ARG A 105 -13.89 16.58 2.93
CA ARG A 105 -14.91 17.63 3.08
C ARG A 105 -15.41 18.14 1.73
N ARG A 106 -14.52 18.34 0.74
CA ARG A 106 -14.89 18.75 -0.61
C ARG A 106 -15.74 17.71 -1.33
N ALA A 107 -15.45 16.45 -1.08
CA ALA A 107 -16.21 15.31 -1.62
C ALA A 107 -17.54 15.08 -0.87
N GLY A 108 -17.79 15.77 0.24
CA GLY A 108 -18.99 15.59 1.05
C GLY A 108 -19.06 14.26 1.79
N VAL A 109 -17.90 13.59 2.00
CA VAL A 109 -17.82 12.28 2.66
C VAL A 109 -17.09 12.38 3.99
N LYS A 110 -17.33 11.40 4.88
CA LYS A 110 -16.71 11.31 6.19
C LYS A 110 -15.83 10.07 6.28
N SER A 111 -14.72 10.18 6.99
CA SER A 111 -13.84 9.08 7.35
C SER A 111 -13.14 9.42 8.68
N SER A 112 -12.85 8.41 9.47
CA SER A 112 -12.09 8.55 10.72
C SER A 112 -10.61 8.52 10.41
N LEU A 113 -9.92 9.68 10.42
CA LEU A 113 -8.51 9.79 10.11
C LEU A 113 -7.65 9.90 11.37
N VAL A 114 -6.66 9.04 11.49
CA VAL A 114 -5.70 8.98 12.60
C VAL A 114 -4.29 9.14 12.06
N GLN A 115 -3.44 9.89 12.78
CA GLN A 115 -2.00 9.90 12.56
C GLN A 115 -1.38 8.70 13.30
N GLY A 116 -0.60 7.87 12.59
CA GLY A 116 0.02 6.68 13.19
C GLY A 116 0.91 5.93 12.21
N SER A 117 1.71 5.01 12.77
CA SER A 117 2.53 4.07 11.99
C SER A 117 1.72 2.83 11.61
N VAL A 118 1.98 2.31 10.40
CA VAL A 118 1.43 1.01 9.97
C VAL A 118 1.97 -0.16 10.81
N GLU A 119 3.18 -0.01 11.36
CA GLU A 119 3.82 -1.02 12.19
C GLU A 119 3.21 -1.14 13.59
N HIS A 120 2.32 -0.18 13.96
CA HIS A 120 1.61 -0.15 15.23
C HIS A 120 0.23 0.49 15.02
N LEU A 121 -0.69 -0.27 14.43
CA LEU A 121 -2.03 0.23 14.11
C LEU A 121 -2.89 0.39 15.38
N PRO A 122 -3.52 1.55 15.60
CA PRO A 122 -4.28 1.85 16.81
C PRO A 122 -5.70 1.24 16.78
N TYR A 123 -5.80 -0.02 16.38
CA TYR A 123 -7.06 -0.75 16.27
C TYR A 123 -6.94 -2.13 16.90
N PRO A 124 -8.03 -2.66 17.46
CA PRO A 124 -8.10 -4.05 17.92
C PRO A 124 -7.90 -5.06 16.79
N ASP A 125 -7.60 -6.29 17.15
CA ASP A 125 -7.56 -7.41 16.22
C ASP A 125 -8.90 -7.55 15.49
N GLU A 126 -8.84 -8.03 14.24
CA GLU A 126 -10.02 -8.36 13.44
C GLU A 126 -11.05 -7.22 13.31
N SER A 127 -10.58 -5.99 13.15
CA SER A 127 -11.41 -4.79 13.09
C SER A 127 -11.96 -4.47 11.71
N PHE A 128 -11.33 -4.94 10.63
CA PHE A 128 -11.64 -4.50 9.26
C PHE A 128 -11.93 -5.64 8.30
N ASP A 129 -12.96 -5.44 7.47
CA ASP A 129 -13.32 -6.36 6.41
C ASP A 129 -12.41 -6.18 5.17
N SER A 130 -12.00 -4.95 4.88
CA SER A 130 -11.04 -4.64 3.83
C SER A 130 -9.98 -3.67 4.33
N ILE A 131 -8.72 -3.90 3.93
CA ILE A 131 -7.61 -2.97 4.13
C ILE A 131 -7.05 -2.61 2.77
N VAL A 132 -6.88 -1.32 2.52
CA VAL A 132 -6.35 -0.76 1.28
C VAL A 132 -5.00 -0.11 1.55
N ASN A 133 -3.99 -0.46 0.76
CA ASN A 133 -2.69 0.18 0.75
C ASN A 133 -2.25 0.41 -0.69
N THR A 134 -1.95 1.64 -1.06
CA THR A 134 -1.57 1.94 -2.44
C THR A 134 -0.34 2.84 -2.52
N MET A 135 0.68 2.36 -3.24
CA MET A 135 1.91 3.09 -3.57
C MET A 135 2.62 3.64 -2.32
N ALA A 136 2.70 2.83 -1.27
CA ALA A 136 3.25 3.23 0.01
C ALA A 136 4.10 2.14 0.70
N PHE A 137 3.90 0.88 0.38
CA PHE A 137 4.55 -0.24 1.07
C PHE A 137 6.10 -0.19 0.99
N PRO A 138 6.73 0.22 -0.13
CA PRO A 138 8.17 0.41 -0.22
C PRO A 138 8.72 1.52 0.69
N GLY A 139 7.86 2.39 1.18
CA GLY A 139 8.20 3.46 2.13
C GLY A 139 8.19 3.04 3.60
N TYR A 140 7.86 1.79 3.92
CA TYR A 140 7.87 1.29 5.30
C TYR A 140 9.26 0.76 5.67
N PRO A 141 9.77 1.12 6.86
CA PRO A 141 11.10 0.67 7.28
C PRO A 141 11.15 -0.84 7.60
N ASP A 142 10.05 -1.42 8.11
CA ASP A 142 9.93 -2.85 8.39
C ASP A 142 8.67 -3.42 7.71
N GLY A 143 8.89 -4.12 6.60
CA GLY A 143 7.80 -4.72 5.82
C GLY A 143 7.11 -5.87 6.53
N VAL A 144 7.86 -6.63 7.35
CA VAL A 144 7.31 -7.76 8.13
C VAL A 144 6.43 -7.24 9.26
N ALA A 145 6.90 -6.23 10.02
CA ALA A 145 6.10 -5.61 11.08
C ALA A 145 4.83 -4.97 10.51
N ALA A 146 4.94 -4.22 9.41
CA ALA A 146 3.80 -3.60 8.74
C ALA A 146 2.75 -4.63 8.30
N LEU A 147 3.17 -5.69 7.62
CA LEU A 147 2.23 -6.70 7.13
C LEU A 147 1.67 -7.57 8.28
N SER A 148 2.42 -7.75 9.37
CA SER A 148 1.94 -8.41 10.58
C SER A 148 0.81 -7.63 11.26
N GLU A 149 0.96 -6.31 11.40
CA GLU A 149 -0.07 -5.43 11.94
C GLU A 149 -1.31 -5.37 11.03
N ILE A 150 -1.10 -5.29 9.71
CA ILE A 150 -2.19 -5.41 8.73
C ILE A 150 -2.94 -6.72 8.95
N ARG A 151 -2.20 -7.85 9.08
CA ARG A 151 -2.80 -9.15 9.33
C ARG A 151 -3.56 -9.19 10.64
N ARG A 152 -3.03 -8.59 11.70
CA ARG A 152 -3.67 -8.56 13.02
C ARG A 152 -5.04 -7.87 12.96
N VAL A 153 -5.11 -6.68 12.36
CA VAL A 153 -6.34 -5.89 12.34
C VAL A 153 -7.33 -6.31 11.24
N LEU A 154 -6.89 -7.11 10.27
CA LEU A 154 -7.75 -7.70 9.24
C LEU A 154 -8.58 -8.83 9.86
N ARG A 155 -9.87 -8.92 9.54
CA ARG A 155 -10.74 -10.03 9.92
C ARG A 155 -10.29 -11.35 9.26
N SER A 156 -10.70 -12.47 9.84
CA SER A 156 -10.36 -13.80 9.30
C SER A 156 -10.90 -14.01 7.87
N ASP A 157 -12.06 -13.45 7.57
CA ASP A 157 -12.70 -13.47 6.24
C ASP A 157 -12.40 -12.23 5.39
N GLY A 158 -11.62 -11.29 5.93
CA GLY A 158 -11.27 -10.02 5.30
C GLY A 158 -10.24 -10.14 4.18
N ARG A 159 -9.98 -9.00 3.52
CA ARG A 159 -8.97 -8.92 2.46
C ARG A 159 -8.08 -7.70 2.56
N LEU A 160 -6.82 -7.88 2.21
CA LEU A 160 -5.87 -6.81 1.94
C LEU A 160 -5.86 -6.55 0.42
N ILE A 161 -6.01 -5.29 0.03
CA ILE A 161 -5.84 -4.82 -1.34
C ILE A 161 -4.59 -3.94 -1.36
N LEU A 162 -3.52 -4.42 -2.01
CA LEU A 162 -2.25 -3.73 -2.07
C LEU A 162 -1.90 -3.44 -3.52
N ILE A 163 -1.61 -2.16 -3.84
CA ILE A 163 -1.08 -1.77 -5.15
C ILE A 163 0.26 -1.12 -4.92
N ASP A 164 1.31 -1.67 -5.54
CA ASP A 164 2.63 -1.09 -5.43
C ASP A 164 3.56 -1.48 -6.58
N VAL A 165 4.76 -0.87 -6.56
CA VAL A 165 5.81 -1.14 -7.52
C VAL A 165 6.50 -2.46 -7.19
N ASN A 166 6.74 -3.27 -8.22
CA ASN A 166 7.50 -4.50 -8.15
C ASN A 166 8.18 -4.76 -9.49
N TYR A 167 8.98 -5.83 -9.59
CA TYR A 167 9.59 -6.23 -10.85
C TYR A 167 8.57 -6.93 -11.76
N PRO A 168 8.57 -6.64 -13.08
CA PRO A 168 7.69 -7.31 -14.04
C PRO A 168 8.00 -8.80 -14.12
N SER A 169 6.98 -9.64 -14.24
CA SER A 169 7.10 -11.09 -14.28
C SER A 169 7.81 -11.59 -15.54
N ASP A 170 7.63 -10.88 -16.66
CA ASP A 170 8.30 -11.18 -17.94
C ASP A 170 9.74 -10.66 -18.02
N GLY A 171 10.20 -9.94 -16.99
CA GLY A 171 11.55 -9.40 -16.90
C GLY A 171 11.87 -8.31 -17.92
N ASN A 172 10.87 -7.70 -18.58
CA ASN A 172 11.12 -6.69 -19.60
C ASN A 172 11.92 -5.50 -19.07
N TRP A 173 12.83 -4.99 -19.91
CA TRP A 173 13.81 -3.98 -19.51
C TRP A 173 13.20 -2.65 -19.07
N PHE A 174 12.06 -2.24 -19.64
CA PHE A 174 11.43 -0.96 -19.32
C PHE A 174 10.77 -1.01 -17.93
N GLY A 175 9.98 -2.05 -17.64
CA GLY A 175 9.38 -2.25 -16.32
C GLY A 175 10.44 -2.43 -15.23
N ARG A 176 11.53 -3.16 -15.53
CA ARG A 176 12.69 -3.27 -14.64
C ARG A 176 13.34 -1.91 -14.39
N GLY A 177 13.55 -1.11 -15.45
CA GLY A 177 14.11 0.23 -15.32
C GLY A 177 13.24 1.15 -14.43
N LEU A 178 11.92 1.01 -14.49
CA LEU A 178 11.02 1.77 -13.64
C LEU A 178 11.10 1.30 -12.17
N ALA A 179 11.16 0.00 -11.92
CA ALA A 179 11.36 -0.55 -10.58
C ALA A 179 12.70 -0.08 -9.96
N GLU A 180 13.80 -0.13 -10.75
CA GLU A 180 15.11 0.36 -10.32
C GLU A 180 15.12 1.87 -10.06
N PHE A 181 14.36 2.65 -10.83
CA PHE A 181 14.19 4.09 -10.58
C PHE A 181 13.58 4.33 -9.19
N TRP A 182 12.50 3.62 -8.84
CA TRP A 182 11.89 3.72 -7.51
C TRP A 182 12.85 3.29 -6.41
N LYS A 183 13.55 2.17 -6.60
CA LYS A 183 14.58 1.70 -5.67
C LYS A 183 15.69 2.74 -5.47
N SER A 184 16.16 3.39 -6.54
CA SER A 184 17.19 4.43 -6.46
C SER A 184 16.70 5.71 -5.79
N SER A 185 15.39 5.95 -5.75
CA SER A 185 14.78 7.06 -4.99
C SER A 185 14.63 6.76 -3.50
N GLY A 186 15.14 5.62 -3.03
CA GLY A 186 15.17 5.20 -1.64
C GLY A 186 13.97 4.34 -1.22
N ASP A 187 13.18 3.85 -2.16
CA ASP A 187 12.12 2.89 -1.89
C ASP A 187 12.69 1.49 -1.63
N VAL A 188 12.16 0.80 -0.64
CA VAL A 188 12.55 -0.57 -0.27
C VAL A 188 11.66 -1.54 -1.04
N LEU A 189 12.11 -1.97 -2.22
CA LEU A 189 11.38 -2.98 -2.99
C LEU A 189 11.57 -4.35 -2.36
N ARG A 190 10.44 -5.03 -2.09
CA ARG A 190 10.40 -6.33 -1.41
C ARG A 190 9.76 -7.39 -2.29
N ASP A 191 10.17 -8.64 -2.08
CA ASP A 191 9.43 -9.79 -2.62
C ASP A 191 8.11 -9.95 -1.85
N MET A 192 7.05 -9.37 -2.41
CA MET A 192 5.73 -9.43 -1.79
C MET A 192 5.19 -10.86 -1.70
N GLY A 193 5.53 -11.73 -2.65
CA GLY A 193 5.15 -13.14 -2.60
C GLY A 193 5.75 -13.83 -1.40
N GLN A 194 7.06 -13.65 -1.18
CA GLN A 194 7.76 -14.20 -0.02
C GLN A 194 7.17 -13.68 1.30
N LEU A 195 6.89 -12.37 1.39
CA LEU A 195 6.28 -11.78 2.59
C LEU A 195 4.88 -12.34 2.87
N PHE A 196 4.05 -12.49 1.85
CA PHE A 196 2.72 -13.09 1.99
C PHE A 196 2.80 -14.54 2.44
N ASP A 197 3.70 -15.34 1.89
CA ASP A 197 3.89 -16.72 2.30
C ASP A 197 4.40 -16.83 3.74
N GLN A 198 5.38 -16.00 4.12
CA GLN A 198 5.93 -15.94 5.48
C GLN A 198 4.86 -15.63 6.53
N LEU A 199 3.91 -14.74 6.19
CA LEU A 199 2.86 -14.28 7.10
C LEU A 199 1.52 -14.97 6.88
N ALA A 200 1.53 -16.13 6.23
CA ALA A 200 0.37 -16.98 6.00
C ALA A 200 -0.81 -16.21 5.37
N PHE A 201 -0.55 -15.59 4.22
CA PHE A 201 -1.57 -15.07 3.32
C PHE A 201 -1.68 -15.95 2.06
N ASP A 202 -2.90 -16.16 1.60
CA ASP A 202 -3.20 -16.55 0.23
C ASP A 202 -3.44 -15.27 -0.57
N TYR A 203 -2.90 -15.18 -1.78
CA TYR A 203 -3.01 -13.97 -2.59
C TYR A 203 -3.16 -14.26 -4.07
N THR A 204 -3.74 -13.29 -4.77
CA THR A 204 -3.70 -13.17 -6.23
C THR A 204 -2.89 -11.95 -6.60
N GLN A 205 -2.23 -11.99 -7.76
CA GLN A 205 -1.41 -10.90 -8.28
C GLN A 205 -1.81 -10.59 -9.72
N GLU A 206 -1.88 -9.30 -10.06
CA GLU A 206 -2.12 -8.79 -11.41
C GLU A 206 -1.16 -7.64 -11.70
N GLU A 207 -0.51 -7.63 -12.85
CA GLU A 207 0.24 -6.49 -13.36
C GLU A 207 -0.72 -5.49 -14.00
N ILE A 208 -0.87 -4.31 -13.40
CA ILE A 208 -1.89 -3.33 -13.78
C ILE A 208 -1.34 -2.09 -14.48
N GLY A 209 -0.01 -1.96 -14.56
CA GLY A 209 0.60 -0.79 -15.18
C GLY A 209 2.11 -0.79 -15.19
N GLY A 210 2.70 0.34 -15.61
CA GLY A 210 4.15 0.52 -15.59
C GLY A 210 4.93 -0.50 -16.42
N ARG A 211 4.35 -1.04 -17.50
CA ARG A 211 4.94 -2.16 -18.26
C ARG A 211 5.23 -3.36 -17.36
N GLY A 212 4.28 -3.72 -16.51
CA GLY A 212 4.41 -4.83 -15.59
C GLY A 212 5.08 -4.49 -14.25
N SER A 213 5.48 -3.24 -14.01
CA SER A 213 6.11 -2.85 -12.75
C SER A 213 5.15 -2.30 -11.69
N VAL A 214 3.85 -2.21 -11.98
CA VAL A 214 2.84 -1.86 -10.99
C VAL A 214 1.91 -3.05 -10.82
N HIS A 215 1.86 -3.58 -9.61
CA HIS A 215 1.14 -4.79 -9.26
C HIS A 215 -0.03 -4.49 -8.33
N LEU A 216 -1.14 -5.18 -8.55
CA LEU A 216 -2.25 -5.30 -7.62
C LEU A 216 -2.20 -6.68 -6.98
N PHE A 217 -2.15 -6.70 -5.66
CA PHE A 217 -2.30 -7.90 -4.85
C PHE A 217 -3.63 -7.86 -4.11
N VAL A 218 -4.35 -8.96 -4.11
CA VAL A 218 -5.52 -9.17 -3.24
C VAL A 218 -5.21 -10.38 -2.39
N ALA A 219 -5.00 -10.14 -1.08
CA ALA A 219 -4.56 -11.17 -0.15
C ALA A 219 -5.60 -11.41 0.96
N ARG A 220 -5.69 -12.65 1.43
CA ARG A 220 -6.53 -13.09 2.55
C ARG A 220 -5.71 -13.92 3.52
N LYS A 221 -6.07 -13.91 4.80
CA LYS A 221 -5.45 -14.83 5.77
C LYS A 221 -5.64 -16.28 5.28
N LYS A 222 -4.56 -17.08 5.31
CA LYS A 222 -4.69 -18.54 5.14
C LYS A 222 -5.59 -19.06 6.26
N GLY A 223 -6.63 -19.80 5.90
CA GLY A 223 -7.49 -20.45 6.88
C GLY A 223 -6.64 -21.37 7.77
N ASN A 224 -6.90 -21.37 9.07
CA ASN A 224 -6.38 -22.43 9.93
C ASN A 224 -7.03 -23.74 9.46
N ALA A 225 -6.20 -24.65 8.89
CA ALA A 225 -6.62 -25.99 8.52
C ALA A 225 -6.98 -26.80 9.74
#